data_0cf1a971042ac86030d786e3b4b36b8a
#
_entry.id   0cf1a971042ac86030d786e3b4b36b8a
#
_cell.length_a   1.000
_cell.length_b   1.000
_cell.length_c   1.000
_cell.angle_alpha   90.00
_cell.angle_beta   90.00
_cell.angle_gamma   90.00
#
_symmetry.space_group_name_H-M   'P 1'
#
loop_
_entity.id
_entity.type
_entity.pdbx_description
1 polymer ?
#
loop_
_entity_poly.entity_id
_entity_poly.type
_entity_poly.pdbx_seq_one_letter_code
_entity_poly.pdbx_strand_id
1 'polypeptide(L)'
;MGKRILLFFLFVFTSNTFAQSDPWQIIVDAHQACRNLNYQGVFQAEHLKEIRSLEIIHARHGEQEYTRINTLDGAPSEMLSQGDATFVYGTNKNNVVIEKRDQHRLFPSVLPNSTTNLRKVYQIDFGKNDRVAGRAAKVVILMPNDDFRYFYHFWLDQETSIPLKMIVSDHANQLIEQTSFTKVNVNQKKDLSWFKPDIDLSKEYVMQEQEDLSSSAPRFWKMDNIPNGFKEISFRVTRISGPNVLNHHLIYSDGLAYLSLFIQPVRKGQKPKEGSASMGNTNISARYIKGHQIMAVGSVPKKTVESFVNSISF
;
A
#
# COMPACT_ATOMS: atom_id res chain seq x y z
N MET A 1 -61.71 44.21 -41.11
CA MET A 1 -61.41 42.87 -40.60
C MET A 1 -59.91 42.72 -40.43
N GLY A 2 -59.39 42.97 -39.26
CA GLY A 2 -57.95 42.88 -38.97
C GLY A 2 -57.63 41.52 -38.34
N LYS A 3 -56.76 40.74 -39.02
CA LYS A 3 -56.21 39.49 -38.52
C LYS A 3 -55.08 39.78 -37.50
N ARG A 4 -55.31 39.45 -36.23
CA ARG A 4 -54.25 39.45 -35.22
C ARG A 4 -53.48 38.15 -35.32
N ILE A 5 -52.18 38.26 -35.65
CA ILE A 5 -51.21 37.15 -35.63
C ILE A 5 -50.67 37.08 -34.22
N LEU A 6 -50.94 35.98 -33.54
CA LEU A 6 -50.41 35.66 -32.20
C LEU A 6 -49.07 34.95 -32.39
N LEU A 7 -47.94 35.63 -32.08
CA LEU A 7 -46.60 35.02 -32.10
C LEU A 7 -46.39 34.25 -30.79
N PHE A 8 -46.30 32.92 -30.86
CA PHE A 8 -45.99 32.06 -29.73
C PHE A 8 -44.46 31.98 -29.60
N PHE A 9 -43.90 32.64 -28.58
CA PHE A 9 -42.46 32.51 -28.24
C PHE A 9 -42.22 31.21 -27.51
N LEU A 10 -41.60 30.23 -28.18
CA LEU A 10 -41.20 28.97 -27.58
C LEU A 10 -39.88 29.18 -26.78
N PHE A 11 -40.02 29.28 -25.45
CA PHE A 11 -38.85 29.37 -24.58
C PHE A 11 -38.23 27.96 -24.45
N VAL A 12 -37.12 27.67 -25.15
CA VAL A 12 -36.35 26.46 -25.01
C VAL A 12 -35.49 26.60 -23.75
N PHE A 13 -35.93 25.98 -22.64
CA PHE A 13 -35.09 25.80 -21.48
C PHE A 13 -33.98 24.77 -21.78
N THR A 14 -32.77 25.23 -22.10
CA THR A 14 -31.59 24.38 -22.11
C THR A 14 -31.17 24.10 -20.66
N SER A 15 -31.58 22.96 -20.13
CA SER A 15 -31.07 22.43 -18.86
C SER A 15 -29.60 22.05 -19.09
N ASN A 16 -28.67 22.88 -18.57
CA ASN A 16 -27.28 22.50 -18.42
C ASN A 16 -27.20 21.41 -17.36
N THR A 17 -27.22 20.16 -17.76
CA THR A 17 -26.81 19.04 -16.92
C THR A 17 -25.31 19.16 -16.67
N PHE A 18 -24.92 19.77 -15.54
CA PHE A 18 -23.57 19.62 -15.02
C PHE A 18 -23.37 18.12 -14.75
N ALA A 19 -22.55 17.47 -15.55
CA ALA A 19 -22.10 16.12 -15.25
C ALA A 19 -21.39 16.18 -13.89
N GLN A 20 -22.02 15.61 -12.86
CA GLN A 20 -21.41 15.50 -11.54
C GLN A 20 -20.14 14.67 -11.71
N SER A 21 -18.98 15.29 -11.52
CA SER A 21 -17.70 14.60 -11.63
C SER A 21 -17.67 13.42 -10.65
N ASP A 22 -17.24 12.27 -11.14
CA ASP A 22 -17.10 11.07 -10.31
C ASP A 22 -16.18 11.36 -9.09
N PRO A 23 -16.67 11.25 -7.84
CA PRO A 23 -15.88 11.57 -6.66
C PRO A 23 -14.62 10.69 -6.52
N TRP A 24 -14.62 9.51 -7.14
CA TRP A 24 -13.48 8.60 -7.12
C TRP A 24 -12.34 9.00 -8.08
N GLN A 25 -12.59 9.92 -9.00
CA GLN A 25 -11.56 10.39 -9.91
C GLN A 25 -10.36 10.99 -9.16
N ILE A 26 -10.58 11.61 -8.01
CA ILE A 26 -9.52 12.18 -7.17
C ILE A 26 -8.49 11.14 -6.71
N ILE A 27 -8.90 9.87 -6.51
CA ILE A 27 -8.00 8.76 -6.17
C ILE A 27 -7.10 8.40 -7.35
N VAL A 28 -7.68 8.38 -8.55
CA VAL A 28 -6.94 8.11 -9.79
C VAL A 28 -5.96 9.25 -10.07
N ASP A 29 -6.39 10.50 -9.91
CA ASP A 29 -5.55 11.68 -10.08
C ASP A 29 -4.36 11.68 -9.12
N ALA A 30 -4.59 11.33 -7.86
CA ALA A 30 -3.53 11.21 -6.86
C ALA A 30 -2.53 10.09 -7.19
N HIS A 31 -3.01 8.94 -7.68
CA HIS A 31 -2.13 7.88 -8.18
C HIS A 31 -1.27 8.37 -9.34
N GLN A 32 -1.88 9.05 -10.33
CA GLN A 32 -1.17 9.58 -11.49
C GLN A 32 -0.15 10.66 -11.10
N ALA A 33 -0.50 11.52 -10.15
CA ALA A 33 0.40 12.55 -9.64
C ALA A 33 1.67 11.94 -9.03
N CYS A 34 1.53 10.91 -8.19
CA CYS A 34 2.67 10.23 -7.57
C CYS A 34 3.62 9.59 -8.58
N ARG A 35 3.10 9.11 -9.71
CA ARG A 35 3.90 8.42 -10.73
C ARG A 35 4.50 9.33 -11.79
N ASN A 36 3.85 10.46 -12.06
CA ASN A 36 4.22 11.32 -13.20
C ASN A 36 5.00 12.56 -12.79
N LEU A 37 4.87 13.01 -11.55
CA LEU A 37 5.53 14.23 -11.08
C LEU A 37 6.87 13.92 -10.45
N ASN A 38 7.83 14.82 -10.65
CA ASN A 38 9.09 14.80 -9.92
C ASN A 38 8.90 15.51 -8.58
N TYR A 39 9.27 14.86 -7.48
CA TYR A 39 9.18 15.46 -6.15
C TYR A 39 10.29 14.97 -5.23
N GLN A 40 10.60 15.81 -4.25
CA GLN A 40 11.49 15.48 -3.15
C GLN A 40 10.89 16.02 -1.86
N GLY A 41 10.96 15.23 -0.79
CA GLY A 41 10.46 15.67 0.49
C GLY A 41 10.95 14.84 1.65
N VAL A 42 10.69 15.36 2.84
CA VAL A 42 10.88 14.65 4.10
C VAL A 42 9.50 14.39 4.69
N PHE A 43 9.25 13.17 5.08
CA PHE A 43 8.02 12.76 5.75
C PHE A 43 8.32 12.00 7.03
N GLN A 44 7.39 12.06 7.95
CA GLN A 44 7.39 11.28 9.18
C GLN A 44 6.36 10.16 9.08
N ALA A 45 6.78 8.96 9.42
CA ALA A 45 5.92 7.81 9.57
C ALA A 45 5.88 7.40 11.04
N GLU A 46 4.69 7.40 11.63
CA GLU A 46 4.44 6.93 12.99
C GLU A 46 3.95 5.49 12.94
N HIS A 47 4.76 4.59 13.53
CA HIS A 47 4.47 3.18 13.67
C HIS A 47 4.84 2.71 15.07
N LEU A 48 3.93 2.02 15.79
CA LEU A 48 4.19 1.52 17.15
C LEU A 48 4.56 2.62 18.17
N LYS A 49 4.08 3.86 18.00
CA LYS A 49 4.50 5.05 18.76
C LYS A 49 5.96 5.46 18.52
N GLU A 50 6.64 4.82 17.60
CA GLU A 50 7.92 5.28 17.07
C GLU A 50 7.68 6.17 15.86
N ILE A 51 8.29 7.33 15.84
CA ILE A 51 8.26 8.25 14.72
C ILE A 51 9.60 8.11 14.01
N ARG A 52 9.56 7.86 12.72
CA ARG A 52 10.74 7.82 11.84
C ARG A 52 10.63 8.88 10.77
N SER A 53 11.73 9.58 10.56
CA SER A 53 11.87 10.56 9.49
C SER A 53 12.52 9.91 8.28
N LEU A 54 11.91 10.06 7.12
CA LEU A 54 12.39 9.52 5.86
C LEU A 54 12.47 10.62 4.82
N GLU A 55 13.50 10.58 4.00
CA GLU A 55 13.58 11.40 2.79
C GLU A 55 13.16 10.57 1.58
N ILE A 56 12.33 11.14 0.73
CA ILE A 56 11.98 10.56 -0.56
C ILE A 56 12.40 11.47 -1.70
N ILE A 57 12.97 10.86 -2.74
CA ILE A 57 13.22 11.49 -4.03
C ILE A 57 12.53 10.62 -5.08
N HIS A 58 11.69 11.25 -5.88
CA HIS A 58 10.98 10.60 -6.98
C HIS A 58 11.19 11.37 -8.27
N ALA A 59 11.46 10.64 -9.35
CA ALA A 59 11.54 11.21 -10.67
C ALA A 59 11.01 10.24 -11.74
N ARG A 60 10.40 10.82 -12.76
CA ARG A 60 10.05 10.15 -14.00
C ARG A 60 11.01 10.60 -15.12
N HIS A 61 11.64 9.65 -15.78
CA HIS A 61 12.50 9.90 -16.94
C HIS A 61 12.03 9.03 -18.11
N GLY A 62 11.40 9.65 -19.07
CA GLY A 62 10.68 8.93 -20.13
C GLY A 62 9.53 8.10 -19.56
N GLU A 63 9.53 6.81 -19.84
CA GLU A 63 8.54 5.87 -19.29
C GLU A 63 8.96 5.24 -17.96
N GLN A 64 10.20 5.40 -17.55
CA GLN A 64 10.70 4.83 -16.32
C GLN A 64 10.49 5.74 -15.12
N GLU A 65 10.09 5.11 -14.02
CA GLU A 65 9.90 5.70 -12.70
C GLU A 65 11.07 5.31 -11.80
N TYR A 66 11.59 6.29 -11.04
CA TYR A 66 12.67 6.13 -10.11
C TYR A 66 12.26 6.66 -8.75
N THR A 67 12.49 5.88 -7.72
CA THR A 67 12.23 6.31 -6.34
C THR A 67 13.40 5.92 -5.45
N ARG A 68 13.84 6.87 -4.61
CA ARG A 68 14.80 6.63 -3.54
C ARG A 68 14.18 7.05 -2.22
N ILE A 69 14.23 6.18 -1.22
CA ILE A 69 13.81 6.49 0.14
C ILE A 69 14.96 6.17 1.09
N ASN A 70 15.35 7.15 1.90
CA ASN A 70 16.38 7.03 2.92
C ASN A 70 15.78 7.22 4.29
N THR A 71 16.19 6.40 5.27
CA THR A 71 15.95 6.71 6.69
C THR A 71 16.90 7.81 7.15
N LEU A 72 16.36 8.81 7.85
CA LEU A 72 17.13 9.94 8.38
C LEU A 72 17.49 9.77 9.85
N ASP A 73 16.86 8.84 10.54
CA ASP A 73 17.06 8.50 11.94
C ASP A 73 17.15 7.00 12.16
N GLY A 74 17.83 6.57 13.23
CA GLY A 74 18.06 5.16 13.54
C GLY A 74 19.10 4.47 12.66
N ALA A 75 18.91 3.16 12.43
CA ALA A 75 19.82 2.40 11.56
C ALA A 75 19.67 2.82 10.10
N PRO A 76 20.77 3.12 9.39
CA PRO A 76 20.72 3.50 7.99
C PRO A 76 20.06 2.42 7.14
N SER A 77 19.08 2.83 6.35
CA SER A 77 18.41 1.98 5.35
C SER A 77 18.05 2.82 4.15
N GLU A 78 18.27 2.28 2.98
CA GLU A 78 17.97 2.90 1.70
C GLU A 78 17.12 1.95 0.87
N MET A 79 16.08 2.48 0.24
CA MET A 79 15.30 1.77 -0.74
C MET A 79 15.40 2.48 -2.08
N LEU A 80 15.71 1.71 -3.11
CA LEU A 80 15.77 2.18 -4.50
C LEU A 80 14.80 1.38 -5.34
N SER A 81 13.92 2.08 -6.07
CA SER A 81 13.05 1.47 -7.08
C SER A 81 13.36 2.04 -8.44
N GLN A 82 13.40 1.16 -9.44
CA GLN A 82 13.55 1.50 -10.84
C GLN A 82 12.58 0.63 -11.65
N GLY A 83 11.53 1.22 -12.18
CA GLY A 83 10.42 0.49 -12.80
C GLY A 83 9.84 -0.54 -11.81
N ASP A 84 9.82 -1.81 -12.19
CA ASP A 84 9.26 -2.89 -11.35
C ASP A 84 10.28 -3.50 -10.36
N ALA A 85 11.54 -3.08 -10.40
CA ALA A 85 12.54 -3.57 -9.48
C ALA A 85 12.68 -2.65 -8.27
N THR A 86 12.61 -3.23 -7.06
CA THR A 86 12.85 -2.53 -5.80
C THR A 86 13.90 -3.27 -4.99
N PHE A 87 14.91 -2.54 -4.54
CA PHE A 87 16.01 -3.06 -3.72
C PHE A 87 16.03 -2.30 -2.40
N VAL A 88 16.19 -3.03 -1.31
CA VAL A 88 16.41 -2.45 0.02
C VAL A 88 17.83 -2.74 0.43
N TYR A 89 18.54 -1.68 0.76
CA TYR A 89 19.90 -1.70 1.24
C TYR A 89 19.88 -1.40 2.73
N GLY A 90 20.29 -2.35 3.53
CA GLY A 90 20.40 -2.20 4.98
C GLY A 90 21.78 -2.61 5.46
N THR A 91 22.20 -2.08 6.58
CA THR A 91 23.45 -2.51 7.25
C THR A 91 23.13 -3.43 8.40
N ASN A 92 23.67 -4.65 8.37
CA ASN A 92 23.65 -5.55 9.51
C ASN A 92 25.09 -5.71 10.01
N LYS A 93 25.42 -5.05 11.13
CA LYS A 93 26.77 -4.97 11.69
C LYS A 93 27.80 -4.46 10.67
N ASN A 94 28.51 -5.35 9.98
CA ASN A 94 29.57 -4.99 9.04
C ASN A 94 29.21 -5.28 7.57
N ASN A 95 28.07 -5.89 7.30
CA ASN A 95 27.66 -6.33 5.96
C ASN A 95 26.51 -5.51 5.42
N VAL A 96 26.51 -5.25 4.12
CA VAL A 96 25.37 -4.68 3.41
C VAL A 96 24.46 -5.83 3.00
N VAL A 97 23.18 -5.75 3.40
CA VAL A 97 22.15 -6.72 2.98
C VAL A 97 21.35 -6.09 1.86
N ILE A 98 21.31 -6.74 0.71
CA ILE A 98 20.51 -6.33 -0.44
C ILE A 98 19.34 -7.30 -0.57
N GLU A 99 18.14 -6.80 -0.43
CA GLU A 99 16.92 -7.57 -0.58
C GLU A 99 16.12 -7.06 -1.78
N LYS A 100 15.84 -7.93 -2.73
CA LYS A 100 14.89 -7.63 -3.81
C LYS A 100 13.47 -7.84 -3.27
N ARG A 101 12.66 -6.80 -3.31
CA ARG A 101 11.27 -6.82 -2.83
C ARG A 101 10.29 -6.69 -3.98
N ASP A 102 9.14 -7.32 -3.82
CA ASP A 102 7.98 -6.98 -4.63
C ASP A 102 7.55 -5.56 -4.33
N GLN A 103 7.04 -4.86 -5.34
CA GLN A 103 6.57 -3.49 -5.19
C GLN A 103 5.45 -3.39 -4.15
N HIS A 104 5.80 -3.10 -2.90
CA HIS A 104 4.83 -2.59 -1.95
C HIS A 104 4.68 -1.09 -2.20
N ARG A 105 3.44 -0.66 -2.35
CA ARG A 105 3.15 0.76 -2.49
C ARG A 105 3.44 1.45 -1.17
N LEU A 106 4.48 2.27 -1.17
CA LEU A 106 4.85 3.10 -0.03
C LEU A 106 4.33 4.52 -0.22
N PHE A 107 4.10 5.21 0.91
CA PHE A 107 3.75 6.61 0.88
C PHE A 107 4.78 7.42 0.07
N PRO A 108 4.33 8.36 -0.79
CA PRO A 108 2.95 8.77 -1.03
C PRO A 108 2.17 7.92 -2.07
N SER A 109 2.81 6.94 -2.74
CA SER A 109 2.25 6.16 -3.86
C SER A 109 1.36 5.00 -3.39
N VAL A 110 0.61 5.16 -2.31
CA VAL A 110 -0.23 4.10 -1.72
C VAL A 110 -1.55 3.85 -2.47
N LEU A 111 -2.05 4.86 -3.20
CA LEU A 111 -3.33 4.78 -3.88
C LEU A 111 -3.26 3.94 -5.17
N PRO A 112 -4.30 3.15 -5.50
CA PRO A 112 -4.29 2.29 -6.68
C PRO A 112 -4.62 3.07 -7.96
N ASN A 113 -4.22 2.52 -9.11
CA ASN A 113 -4.54 3.03 -10.43
C ASN A 113 -6.01 2.82 -10.85
N SER A 114 -6.73 1.94 -10.16
CA SER A 114 -8.12 1.63 -10.44
C SER A 114 -8.93 1.60 -9.15
N THR A 115 -10.06 2.27 -9.15
CA THR A 115 -10.99 2.33 -8.02
C THR A 115 -12.07 1.26 -8.07
N THR A 116 -12.11 0.43 -9.13
CA THR A 116 -13.18 -0.56 -9.36
C THR A 116 -13.38 -1.50 -8.18
N ASN A 117 -12.30 -1.94 -7.54
CA ASN A 117 -12.39 -2.82 -6.38
C ASN A 117 -12.71 -2.05 -5.10
N LEU A 118 -12.12 -0.86 -4.93
CA LEU A 118 -12.35 -0.01 -3.76
C LEU A 118 -13.83 0.39 -3.62
N ARG A 119 -14.49 0.75 -4.72
CA ARG A 119 -15.92 1.12 -4.76
C ARG A 119 -16.86 0.04 -4.23
N LYS A 120 -16.44 -1.22 -4.26
CA LYS A 120 -17.23 -2.34 -3.75
C LYS A 120 -17.20 -2.44 -2.23
N VAL A 121 -16.11 -1.96 -1.63
CA VAL A 121 -15.79 -2.23 -0.22
C VAL A 121 -15.55 -0.96 0.61
N TYR A 122 -15.48 0.21 -0.04
CA TYR A 122 -15.41 1.51 0.62
C TYR A 122 -16.46 2.47 0.05
N GLN A 123 -16.87 3.41 0.89
CA GLN A 123 -17.54 4.65 0.49
C GLN A 123 -16.51 5.78 0.52
N ILE A 124 -16.65 6.75 -0.37
CA ILE A 124 -15.81 7.94 -0.40
C ILE A 124 -16.57 9.13 0.17
N ASP A 125 -15.93 9.88 1.04
CA ASP A 125 -16.43 11.12 1.60
C ASP A 125 -15.33 12.19 1.59
N PHE A 126 -15.68 13.44 1.83
CA PHE A 126 -14.78 14.57 1.83
C PHE A 126 -14.81 15.29 3.17
N GLY A 127 -13.64 15.46 3.76
CA GLY A 127 -13.47 16.25 4.96
C GLY A 127 -13.30 17.74 4.66
N LYS A 128 -13.17 18.52 5.74
CA LYS A 128 -12.85 19.94 5.65
C LYS A 128 -11.43 20.12 5.09
N ASN A 129 -11.28 21.09 4.17
CA ASN A 129 -9.97 21.46 3.64
C ASN A 129 -8.99 21.83 4.78
N ASP A 130 -7.73 21.48 4.60
CA ASP A 130 -6.68 21.61 5.59
C ASP A 130 -5.37 22.09 4.94
N ARG A 131 -4.30 22.14 5.71
CA ARG A 131 -2.95 22.53 5.25
C ARG A 131 -1.91 21.56 5.80
N VAL A 132 -1.08 20.99 4.90
CA VAL A 132 0.00 20.06 5.25
C VAL A 132 1.29 20.48 4.55
N ALA A 133 2.42 20.48 5.25
CA ALA A 133 3.73 20.86 4.71
C ALA A 133 3.72 22.25 4.01
N GLY A 134 2.90 23.18 4.52
CA GLY A 134 2.75 24.51 3.93
C GLY A 134 1.83 24.60 2.71
N ARG A 135 1.20 23.51 2.25
CA ARG A 135 0.37 23.41 1.05
C ARG A 135 -1.10 23.20 1.41
N ALA A 136 -2.00 23.77 0.64
CA ALA A 136 -3.44 23.57 0.80
C ALA A 136 -3.81 22.13 0.39
N ALA A 137 -4.59 21.45 1.21
CA ALA A 137 -4.96 20.06 1.00
C ALA A 137 -6.47 19.85 1.03
N LYS A 138 -6.97 19.00 0.13
CA LYS A 138 -8.31 18.46 0.15
C LYS A 138 -8.30 17.14 0.91
N VAL A 139 -9.22 17.01 1.88
CA VAL A 139 -9.32 15.79 2.68
C VAL A 139 -10.30 14.82 2.04
N VAL A 140 -9.84 13.60 1.81
CA VAL A 140 -10.61 12.48 1.26
C VAL A 140 -10.64 11.36 2.27
N ILE A 141 -11.82 10.82 2.54
CA ILE A 141 -12.03 9.78 3.52
C ILE A 141 -12.59 8.54 2.80
N LEU A 142 -11.91 7.42 2.95
CA LEU A 142 -12.41 6.13 2.50
C LEU A 142 -12.92 5.35 3.71
N MET A 143 -14.24 5.19 3.77
CA MET A 143 -14.95 4.53 4.86
C MET A 143 -15.27 3.09 4.46
N PRO A 144 -14.81 2.07 5.21
CA PRO A 144 -15.09 0.69 4.88
C PRO A 144 -16.57 0.34 5.04
N ASN A 145 -17.08 -0.53 4.17
CA ASN A 145 -18.45 -1.06 4.25
C ASN A 145 -18.58 -2.25 5.21
N ASP A 146 -17.47 -2.71 5.79
CA ASP A 146 -17.39 -3.87 6.67
C ASP A 146 -16.31 -3.71 7.75
N ASP A 147 -16.20 -4.66 8.69
CA ASP A 147 -15.23 -4.65 9.79
C ASP A 147 -13.88 -5.30 9.42
N PHE A 148 -13.65 -5.65 8.17
CA PHE A 148 -12.40 -6.29 7.72
C PHE A 148 -11.35 -5.28 7.28
N ARG A 149 -11.63 -3.97 7.37
CA ARG A 149 -10.79 -2.87 6.89
C ARG A 149 -10.76 -1.73 7.87
N TYR A 150 -9.72 -0.91 7.73
CA TYR A 150 -9.59 0.36 8.42
C TYR A 150 -10.13 1.51 7.58
N PHE A 151 -10.40 2.64 8.24
CA PHE A 151 -10.65 3.92 7.59
C PHE A 151 -9.33 4.51 7.11
N TYR A 152 -9.35 5.11 5.92
CA TYR A 152 -8.22 5.84 5.37
C TYR A 152 -8.59 7.30 5.16
N HIS A 153 -7.79 8.20 5.67
CA HIS A 153 -7.93 9.63 5.48
C HIS A 153 -6.71 10.12 4.70
N PHE A 154 -6.93 10.76 3.56
CA PHE A 154 -5.87 11.31 2.72
C PHE A 154 -5.99 12.81 2.64
N TRP A 155 -4.90 13.53 2.82
CA TRP A 155 -4.75 14.94 2.52
C TRP A 155 -4.05 15.06 1.16
N LEU A 156 -4.82 15.36 0.14
CA LEU A 156 -4.32 15.48 -1.23
C LEU A 156 -4.05 16.95 -1.55
N ASP A 157 -2.86 17.25 -2.04
CA ASP A 157 -2.47 18.59 -2.47
C ASP A 157 -3.45 19.15 -3.50
N GLN A 158 -4.00 20.32 -3.27
CA GLN A 158 -5.00 20.91 -4.17
C GLN A 158 -4.44 21.29 -5.54
N GLU A 159 -3.13 21.57 -5.64
CA GLU A 159 -2.47 21.96 -6.87
C GLU A 159 -2.00 20.78 -7.69
N THR A 160 -1.48 19.74 -7.04
CA THR A 160 -0.78 18.63 -7.72
C THR A 160 -1.42 17.27 -7.52
N SER A 161 -2.39 17.15 -6.61
CA SER A 161 -3.04 15.89 -6.16
C SER A 161 -2.12 14.91 -5.45
N ILE A 162 -0.85 15.24 -5.16
CA ILE A 162 0.06 14.36 -4.40
C ILE A 162 -0.49 14.18 -2.97
N PRO A 163 -0.54 12.95 -2.41
CA PRO A 163 -0.85 12.74 -1.00
C PRO A 163 0.20 13.37 -0.10
N LEU A 164 -0.20 14.36 0.68
CA LEU A 164 0.65 15.07 1.64
C LEU A 164 0.64 14.43 3.02
N LYS A 165 -0.46 13.76 3.36
CA LYS A 165 -0.65 13.06 4.63
C LYS A 165 -1.63 11.91 4.44
N MET A 166 -1.41 10.84 5.18
CA MET A 166 -2.32 9.70 5.33
C MET A 166 -2.49 9.39 6.81
N ILE A 167 -3.73 9.14 7.22
CA ILE A 167 -4.06 8.56 8.52
C ILE A 167 -4.87 7.30 8.28
N VAL A 168 -4.55 6.25 9.02
CA VAL A 168 -5.33 5.02 9.12
C VAL A 168 -5.92 4.96 10.53
N SER A 169 -7.22 4.75 10.65
CA SER A 169 -7.91 4.62 11.93
C SER A 169 -8.86 3.42 11.95
N ASP A 170 -9.12 2.88 13.14
CA ASP A 170 -10.09 1.82 13.33
C ASP A 170 -11.53 2.35 13.45
N HIS A 171 -12.49 1.44 13.64
CA HIS A 171 -13.91 1.77 13.82
C HIS A 171 -14.23 2.54 15.11
N ALA A 172 -13.29 2.58 16.06
CA ALA A 172 -13.39 3.40 17.28
C ALA A 172 -12.65 4.74 17.13
N ASN A 173 -12.24 5.13 15.90
CA ASN A 173 -11.43 6.30 15.58
C ASN A 173 -10.07 6.33 16.29
N GLN A 174 -9.54 5.17 16.69
CA GLN A 174 -8.19 5.09 17.23
C GLN A 174 -7.17 5.14 16.10
N LEU A 175 -6.11 5.92 16.30
CA LEU A 175 -5.01 6.03 15.36
C LEU A 175 -4.27 4.68 15.24
N ILE A 176 -4.19 4.15 14.04
CA ILE A 176 -3.45 2.93 13.70
C ILE A 176 -2.10 3.30 13.08
N GLU A 177 -2.10 4.24 12.13
CA GLU A 177 -0.91 4.68 11.42
C GLU A 177 -1.09 6.12 10.96
N GLN A 178 0.00 6.88 10.98
CA GLN A 178 0.06 8.20 10.37
C GLN A 178 1.35 8.37 9.59
N THR A 179 1.24 8.91 8.38
CA THR A 179 2.40 9.34 7.58
C THR A 179 2.12 10.73 7.03
N SER A 180 3.07 11.67 7.18
CA SER A 180 2.86 13.05 6.79
C SER A 180 4.16 13.72 6.33
N PHE A 181 4.12 14.40 5.19
CA PHE A 181 5.21 15.28 4.79
C PHE A 181 5.38 16.42 5.81
N THR A 182 6.62 16.68 6.18
CA THR A 182 7.04 17.88 6.88
C THR A 182 7.51 18.95 5.89
N LYS A 183 8.06 18.50 4.75
CA LYS A 183 8.48 19.34 3.64
C LYS A 183 8.37 18.57 2.33
N VAL A 184 7.82 19.17 1.29
CA VAL A 184 7.77 18.60 -0.06
C VAL A 184 7.95 19.70 -1.11
N ASN A 185 8.80 19.42 -2.09
CA ASN A 185 9.01 20.24 -3.28
C ASN A 185 8.62 19.42 -4.49
N VAL A 186 7.75 19.95 -5.34
CA VAL A 186 7.25 19.31 -6.55
C VAL A 186 7.82 19.98 -7.78
N ASN A 187 7.89 19.25 -8.90
CA ASN A 187 8.36 19.71 -10.22
C ASN A 187 9.85 20.10 -10.28
N GLN A 188 10.68 19.56 -9.40
CA GLN A 188 12.12 19.74 -9.49
C GLN A 188 12.73 18.64 -10.40
N LYS A 189 13.45 19.06 -11.45
CA LYS A 189 14.23 18.11 -12.26
C LYS A 189 15.31 17.47 -11.41
N LYS A 190 15.43 16.15 -11.50
CA LYS A 190 16.47 15.36 -10.82
C LYS A 190 17.32 14.63 -11.84
N ASP A 191 18.61 14.66 -11.63
CA ASP A 191 19.56 13.84 -12.39
C ASP A 191 19.46 12.37 -11.95
N LEU A 192 19.66 11.43 -12.88
CA LEU A 192 19.62 9.99 -12.56
C LEU A 192 20.71 9.55 -11.59
N SER A 193 21.77 10.36 -11.42
CA SER A 193 22.81 10.08 -10.42
C SER A 193 22.26 10.02 -8.97
N TRP A 194 21.13 10.69 -8.69
CA TRP A 194 20.45 10.66 -7.40
C TRP A 194 19.85 9.29 -7.05
N PHE A 195 19.70 8.42 -8.05
CA PHE A 195 19.09 7.10 -7.90
C PHE A 195 20.13 5.96 -7.93
N LYS A 196 21.39 6.27 -7.71
CA LYS A 196 22.44 5.28 -7.46
C LYS A 196 22.48 4.95 -5.97
N PRO A 197 22.76 3.68 -5.60
CA PRO A 197 22.91 3.32 -4.19
C PRO A 197 24.04 4.13 -3.53
N ASP A 198 23.75 4.66 -2.34
CA ASP A 198 24.76 5.31 -1.48
C ASP A 198 25.28 4.31 -0.45
N ILE A 199 25.80 3.20 -0.95
CA ILE A 199 26.38 2.14 -0.15
C ILE A 199 27.90 2.07 -0.37
N ASP A 200 28.61 1.73 0.68
CA ASP A 200 30.03 1.46 0.61
C ASP A 200 30.29 0.11 -0.07
N LEU A 201 30.54 0.14 -1.38
CA LEU A 201 30.83 -1.05 -2.19
C LEU A 201 32.13 -1.78 -1.81
N SER A 202 32.93 -1.22 -0.90
CA SER A 202 34.13 -1.89 -0.36
C SER A 202 33.79 -2.92 0.72
N LYS A 203 32.57 -2.90 1.25
CA LYS A 203 32.11 -3.86 2.22
C LYS A 203 31.54 -5.12 1.56
N GLU A 204 31.64 -6.24 2.27
CA GLU A 204 30.96 -7.47 1.84
C GLU A 204 29.44 -7.22 1.80
N TYR A 205 28.79 -7.70 0.75
CA TYR A 205 27.34 -7.67 0.61
C TYR A 205 26.78 -9.08 0.50
N VAL A 206 25.64 -9.28 1.12
CA VAL A 206 24.87 -10.53 1.03
C VAL A 206 23.60 -10.24 0.25
N MET A 207 23.49 -10.79 -0.95
CA MET A 207 22.27 -10.73 -1.73
C MET A 207 21.32 -11.84 -1.24
N GLN A 208 20.20 -11.46 -0.68
CA GLN A 208 19.16 -12.40 -0.28
C GLN A 208 18.24 -12.68 -1.46
N GLU A 209 18.63 -13.59 -2.32
CA GLU A 209 17.74 -14.18 -3.32
C GLU A 209 17.13 -15.46 -2.75
N GLN A 210 15.79 -15.51 -2.75
CA GLN A 210 15.07 -16.74 -2.46
C GLN A 210 14.61 -17.38 -3.77
N GLU A 211 14.96 -18.66 -3.96
CA GLU A 211 14.48 -19.42 -5.10
C GLU A 211 12.94 -19.49 -5.05
N ASP A 212 12.27 -19.05 -6.13
CA ASP A 212 10.82 -19.16 -6.27
C ASP A 212 10.45 -20.46 -6.99
N LEU A 213 9.84 -21.36 -6.27
CA LEU A 213 9.38 -22.68 -6.73
C LEU A 213 7.91 -22.70 -7.09
N SER A 214 7.23 -21.57 -7.16
CA SER A 214 5.75 -21.50 -7.35
C SER A 214 5.27 -22.18 -8.62
N SER A 215 6.08 -22.21 -9.68
CA SER A 215 5.74 -22.87 -10.96
C SER A 215 5.77 -24.40 -10.88
N SER A 216 6.51 -25.00 -9.94
CA SER A 216 6.72 -26.43 -9.79
C SER A 216 6.04 -27.03 -8.56
N ALA A 217 5.63 -26.20 -7.61
CA ALA A 217 5.01 -26.64 -6.36
C ALA A 217 3.47 -26.58 -6.45
N PRO A 218 2.76 -27.72 -6.40
CA PRO A 218 1.31 -27.72 -6.46
C PRO A 218 0.69 -27.14 -5.20
N ARG A 219 -0.44 -26.46 -5.34
CA ARG A 219 -1.29 -26.10 -4.19
C ARG A 219 -2.03 -27.35 -3.71
N PHE A 220 -1.78 -27.74 -2.48
CA PHE A 220 -2.40 -28.91 -1.82
C PHE A 220 -3.48 -28.50 -0.83
N TRP A 221 -3.84 -27.24 -0.80
CA TRP A 221 -4.84 -26.61 0.04
C TRP A 221 -5.84 -25.82 -0.81
N LYS A 222 -7.00 -25.54 -0.23
CA LYS A 222 -8.05 -24.70 -0.82
C LYS A 222 -8.31 -23.50 0.11
N MET A 223 -8.88 -22.48 -0.45
CA MET A 223 -9.23 -21.29 0.29
C MET A 223 -10.67 -20.89 -0.04
N ASP A 224 -11.50 -20.81 0.97
CA ASP A 224 -12.92 -20.49 0.86
C ASP A 224 -13.28 -19.33 1.79
N ASN A 225 -14.30 -18.53 1.41
CA ASN A 225 -14.88 -17.50 2.27
C ASN A 225 -13.90 -16.41 2.76
N ILE A 226 -13.02 -15.92 1.90
CA ILE A 226 -12.23 -14.71 2.21
C ILE A 226 -13.12 -13.47 2.20
N PRO A 227 -12.78 -12.42 2.99
CA PRO A 227 -13.52 -11.18 2.98
C PRO A 227 -13.62 -10.57 1.57
N ASN A 228 -14.81 -10.09 1.21
CA ASN A 228 -15.06 -9.54 -0.12
C ASN A 228 -14.06 -8.42 -0.46
N GLY A 229 -13.64 -8.34 -1.72
CA GLY A 229 -12.70 -7.32 -2.22
C GLY A 229 -11.22 -7.68 -2.08
N PHE A 230 -10.84 -8.58 -1.18
CA PHE A 230 -9.47 -9.08 -1.17
C PHE A 230 -9.21 -10.00 -2.35
N LYS A 231 -8.07 -9.81 -3.01
CA LYS A 231 -7.61 -10.62 -4.13
C LYS A 231 -6.17 -11.04 -3.89
N GLU A 232 -5.83 -12.23 -4.32
CA GLU A 232 -4.45 -12.68 -4.38
C GLU A 232 -3.70 -11.83 -5.42
N ILE A 233 -2.60 -11.24 -5.01
CA ILE A 233 -1.73 -10.41 -5.86
C ILE A 233 -0.34 -11.00 -6.03
N SER A 234 0.06 -11.93 -5.15
CA SER A 234 1.32 -12.67 -5.27
C SER A 234 1.18 -14.05 -4.65
N PHE A 235 1.80 -15.03 -5.28
CA PHE A 235 1.98 -16.38 -4.76
C PHE A 235 3.43 -16.81 -5.00
N ARG A 236 4.14 -17.18 -3.94
CA ARG A 236 5.50 -17.70 -4.01
C ARG A 236 5.64 -18.95 -3.16
N VAL A 237 6.47 -19.86 -3.61
CA VAL A 237 6.89 -21.02 -2.83
C VAL A 237 8.39 -21.00 -2.66
N THR A 238 8.84 -20.98 -1.42
CA THR A 238 10.27 -20.90 -1.08
C THR A 238 10.67 -22.02 -0.12
N ARG A 239 11.95 -22.37 -0.09
CA ARG A 239 12.51 -23.29 0.90
C ARG A 239 12.91 -22.52 2.16
N ILE A 240 12.45 -22.96 3.34
CA ILE A 240 12.77 -22.26 4.59
C ILE A 240 13.99 -22.88 5.30
N SER A 241 14.17 -24.17 5.25
CA SER A 241 15.29 -24.87 5.94
C SER A 241 15.30 -26.34 5.53
N GLY A 242 16.34 -26.73 4.79
CA GLY A 242 16.49 -28.07 4.25
C GLY A 242 15.67 -28.31 2.98
N PRO A 243 15.90 -29.42 2.27
CA PRO A 243 15.41 -29.61 0.91
C PRO A 243 13.90 -29.78 0.78
N ASN A 244 13.20 -30.14 1.88
CA ASN A 244 11.79 -30.59 1.83
C ASN A 244 10.80 -29.70 2.59
N VAL A 245 11.20 -28.54 3.13
CA VAL A 245 10.30 -27.66 3.85
C VAL A 245 9.94 -26.47 3.00
N LEU A 246 8.81 -26.59 2.30
CA LEU A 246 8.28 -25.53 1.44
C LEU A 246 7.37 -24.62 2.26
N ASN A 247 7.56 -23.31 2.04
CA ASN A 247 6.68 -22.26 2.54
C ASN A 247 5.90 -21.67 1.38
N HIS A 248 4.59 -21.80 1.44
CA HIS A 248 3.70 -21.11 0.53
C HIS A 248 3.42 -19.73 1.12
N HIS A 249 3.84 -18.68 0.43
CA HIS A 249 3.60 -17.30 0.79
C HIS A 249 2.67 -16.66 -0.23
N LEU A 250 1.55 -16.16 0.24
CA LEU A 250 0.56 -15.45 -0.56
C LEU A 250 0.42 -14.02 -0.02
N ILE A 251 0.22 -13.09 -0.92
CA ILE A 251 -0.12 -11.72 -0.58
C ILE A 251 -1.51 -11.44 -1.11
N TYR A 252 -2.37 -10.94 -0.25
CA TYR A 252 -3.72 -10.49 -0.59
C TYR A 252 -3.83 -8.99 -0.40
N SER A 253 -4.60 -8.34 -1.28
CA SER A 253 -4.90 -6.91 -1.17
C SER A 253 -6.30 -6.61 -1.68
N ASP A 254 -6.94 -5.61 -1.10
CA ASP A 254 -8.16 -5.00 -1.63
C ASP A 254 -7.88 -3.75 -2.49
N GLY A 255 -6.60 -3.36 -2.61
CA GLY A 255 -6.11 -2.19 -3.31
C GLY A 255 -5.48 -1.14 -2.38
N LEU A 256 -5.78 -1.18 -1.07
CA LEU A 256 -5.19 -0.33 -0.02
C LEU A 256 -4.52 -1.17 1.06
N ALA A 257 -5.28 -2.07 1.66
CA ALA A 257 -4.80 -2.97 2.69
C ALA A 257 -4.06 -4.16 2.08
N TYR A 258 -3.03 -4.63 2.78
CA TYR A 258 -2.24 -5.81 2.41
C TYR A 258 -2.12 -6.75 3.59
N LEU A 259 -2.16 -8.04 3.30
CA LEU A 259 -1.81 -9.08 4.26
C LEU A 259 -1.03 -10.20 3.59
N SER A 260 -0.11 -10.79 4.34
CA SER A 260 0.64 -11.99 3.97
C SER A 260 0.03 -13.22 4.63
N LEU A 261 -0.13 -14.28 3.86
CA LEU A 261 -0.57 -15.58 4.33
C LEU A 261 0.53 -16.61 4.08
N PHE A 262 0.95 -17.29 5.12
CA PHE A 262 1.98 -18.32 5.09
C PHE A 262 1.38 -19.68 5.42
N ILE A 263 1.73 -20.71 4.62
CA ILE A 263 1.33 -22.09 4.83
C ILE A 263 2.57 -22.96 4.73
N GLN A 264 2.94 -23.61 5.82
CA GLN A 264 4.16 -24.41 5.92
C GLN A 264 3.96 -25.66 6.79
N PRO A 265 4.64 -26.77 6.53
CA PRO A 265 4.59 -27.93 7.40
C PRO A 265 5.24 -27.63 8.74
N VAL A 266 4.66 -28.16 9.82
CA VAL A 266 5.27 -28.09 11.16
C VAL A 266 6.32 -29.18 11.29
N ARG A 267 7.53 -28.83 11.70
CA ARG A 267 8.63 -29.76 11.86
C ARG A 267 8.45 -30.66 13.08
N LYS A 268 9.02 -31.85 13.00
CA LYS A 268 9.05 -32.77 14.15
C LYS A 268 9.74 -32.10 15.34
N GLY A 269 9.05 -32.07 16.48
CA GLY A 269 9.53 -31.42 17.71
C GLY A 269 9.24 -29.91 17.81
N GLN A 270 8.71 -29.27 16.77
CA GLN A 270 8.25 -27.88 16.83
C GLN A 270 6.82 -27.84 17.36
N LYS A 271 6.58 -26.97 18.35
CA LYS A 271 5.21 -26.69 18.82
C LYS A 271 4.53 -25.73 17.82
N PRO A 272 3.36 -26.07 17.26
CA PRO A 272 2.61 -25.16 16.43
C PRO A 272 2.15 -23.94 17.22
N LYS A 273 1.98 -22.81 16.52
CA LYS A 273 1.43 -21.59 17.09
C LYS A 273 -0.06 -21.51 16.76
N GLU A 274 -0.88 -21.15 17.73
CA GLU A 274 -2.31 -20.93 17.56
C GLU A 274 -2.75 -19.66 18.27
N GLY A 275 -3.83 -19.03 17.74
CA GLY A 275 -4.40 -17.82 18.28
C GLY A 275 -3.95 -16.57 17.54
N SER A 276 -4.28 -15.43 18.11
CA SER A 276 -4.04 -14.12 17.48
C SER A 276 -3.31 -13.18 18.43
N ALA A 277 -2.44 -12.36 17.88
CA ALA A 277 -1.70 -11.32 18.59
C ALA A 277 -1.69 -10.03 17.77
N SER A 278 -1.49 -8.90 18.44
CA SER A 278 -1.30 -7.60 17.83
C SER A 278 0.04 -7.02 18.27
N MET A 279 0.76 -6.45 17.33
CA MET A 279 2.00 -5.71 17.57
C MET A 279 1.90 -4.38 16.80
N GLY A 280 1.45 -3.35 17.51
CA GLY A 280 1.11 -2.05 16.92
C GLY A 280 -0.04 -2.16 15.94
N ASN A 281 0.18 -1.67 14.71
CA ASN A 281 -0.79 -1.76 13.62
C ASN A 281 -0.79 -3.12 12.91
N THR A 282 0.15 -4.00 13.23
CA THR A 282 0.25 -5.33 12.62
C THR A 282 -0.49 -6.35 13.46
N ASN A 283 -1.48 -7.00 12.88
CA ASN A 283 -2.18 -8.12 13.46
C ASN A 283 -1.68 -9.42 12.86
N ILE A 284 -1.59 -10.44 13.72
CA ILE A 284 -1.13 -11.79 13.38
C ILE A 284 -2.19 -12.77 13.87
N SER A 285 -2.54 -13.74 13.04
CA SER A 285 -3.31 -14.90 13.46
C SER A 285 -2.64 -16.17 12.97
N ALA A 286 -2.68 -17.21 13.80
CA ALA A 286 -2.04 -18.47 13.50
C ALA A 286 -2.98 -19.64 13.84
N ARG A 287 -2.98 -20.67 13.01
CA ARG A 287 -3.77 -21.89 13.16
C ARG A 287 -2.96 -23.11 12.73
N TYR A 288 -3.12 -24.22 13.45
CA TYR A 288 -2.55 -25.49 13.09
C TYR A 288 -3.63 -26.43 12.54
N ILE A 289 -3.39 -27.02 11.37
CA ILE A 289 -4.33 -27.97 10.77
C ILE A 289 -3.58 -28.98 9.89
N LYS A 290 -3.90 -30.27 10.06
CA LYS A 290 -3.35 -31.39 9.25
C LYS A 290 -1.83 -31.34 9.05
N GLY A 291 -1.08 -31.07 10.13
CA GLY A 291 0.40 -31.04 10.07
C GLY A 291 1.00 -29.72 9.56
N HIS A 292 0.16 -28.72 9.24
CA HIS A 292 0.62 -27.43 8.71
C HIS A 292 0.34 -26.29 9.67
N GLN A 293 1.27 -25.35 9.75
CA GLN A 293 1.11 -24.05 10.34
C GLN A 293 0.58 -23.09 9.28
N ILE A 294 -0.55 -22.45 9.58
CA ILE A 294 -1.10 -21.36 8.78
C ILE A 294 -0.94 -20.09 9.58
N MET A 295 -0.45 -19.03 8.97
CA MET A 295 -0.24 -17.74 9.64
C MET A 295 -0.59 -16.61 8.68
N ALA A 296 -1.48 -15.72 9.11
CA ALA A 296 -1.78 -14.47 8.43
C ALA A 296 -1.21 -13.30 9.21
N VAL A 297 -0.58 -12.36 8.50
CA VAL A 297 0.07 -11.17 9.07
C VAL A 297 -0.26 -9.95 8.21
N GLY A 298 -0.69 -8.85 8.81
CA GLY A 298 -0.94 -7.63 8.04
C GLY A 298 -1.38 -6.44 8.89
N SER A 299 -1.28 -5.25 8.31
CA SER A 299 -1.85 -4.02 8.86
C SER A 299 -3.33 -3.91 8.48
N VAL A 300 -4.11 -4.86 8.99
CA VAL A 300 -5.56 -5.00 8.80
C VAL A 300 -6.19 -5.33 10.15
N PRO A 301 -7.51 -5.14 10.35
CA PRO A 301 -8.16 -5.55 11.59
C PRO A 301 -7.88 -7.01 11.98
N LYS A 302 -7.81 -7.29 13.28
CA LYS A 302 -7.59 -8.65 13.81
C LYS A 302 -8.55 -9.68 13.23
N LYS A 303 -9.83 -9.31 13.09
CA LYS A 303 -10.88 -10.12 12.45
C LYS A 303 -10.50 -10.57 11.04
N THR A 304 -9.75 -9.75 10.30
CA THR A 304 -9.33 -10.05 8.93
C THR A 304 -8.29 -11.17 8.92
N VAL A 305 -7.21 -11.05 9.69
CA VAL A 305 -6.19 -12.11 9.75
C VAL A 305 -6.77 -13.42 10.29
N GLU A 306 -7.73 -13.37 11.23
CA GLU A 306 -8.47 -14.53 11.72
C GLU A 306 -9.32 -15.18 10.63
N SER A 307 -10.03 -14.39 9.83
CA SER A 307 -10.82 -14.88 8.69
C SER A 307 -9.93 -15.60 7.68
N PHE A 308 -8.76 -15.05 7.36
CA PHE A 308 -7.84 -15.65 6.39
C PHE A 308 -7.26 -17.00 6.86
N VAL A 309 -6.84 -17.13 8.13
CA VAL A 309 -6.35 -18.44 8.62
C VAL A 309 -7.46 -19.48 8.70
N ASN A 310 -8.70 -19.05 8.93
CA ASN A 310 -9.86 -19.94 9.02
C ASN A 310 -10.41 -20.35 7.66
N SER A 311 -10.08 -19.62 6.59
CA SER A 311 -10.51 -19.92 5.22
C SER A 311 -9.75 -21.10 4.58
N ILE A 312 -8.61 -21.53 5.17
CA ILE A 312 -7.80 -22.62 4.62
C ILE A 312 -8.35 -23.98 5.00
N SER A 313 -8.48 -24.85 3.99
CA SER A 313 -8.83 -26.27 4.11
C SER A 313 -7.88 -27.15 3.28
N PHE A 314 -7.79 -28.46 3.65
CA PHE A 314 -6.91 -29.45 3.00
C PHE A 314 -7.71 -30.67 2.56
#